data_65a316fb2e180ab038500c99608abbeb
#
_entry.id   65a316fb2e180ab038500c99608abbeb
#
_cell.length_a   1.000
_cell.length_b   1.000
_cell.length_c   1.000
_cell.angle_alpha   90.00
_cell.angle_beta   90.00
_cell.angle_gamma   90.00
#
_symmetry.space_group_name_H-M   'P 1'
#
loop_
_entity.id
_entity.type
_entity.pdbx_description
1 polymer ?
#
loop_
_entity_poly.entity_id
_entity_poly.type
_entity_poly.pdbx_seq_one_letter_code
_entity_poly.pdbx_strand_id
1 'polypeptide(L)'
;LSDHGIEAESLGKKDVAAMIKNTDGDVATALKLRLQLAKSSVKKYQAMQSAVCKDGRAHGMFQFYGANRSGRWAGRLIQLQNLPQNHMNDLADARELVRTGDYDSLELLYDDIPDTLSQLIRTAFIARPGYKFVVSDYSAIEARVLAYLAGETWRSKVFAEGKDIYCASASQMFGVPVEKHGINSH
;
A
#
# COMPACT_ATOMS: atom_id res chain seq x y z
N LEU A 1 11.77 -25.54 -12.74
CA LEU A 1 12.40 -25.63 -11.41
C LEU A 1 12.88 -27.05 -11.14
N SER A 2 12.05 -28.08 -11.34
CA SER A 2 12.45 -29.48 -11.15
C SER A 2 13.64 -29.89 -12.00
N ASP A 3 13.73 -29.42 -13.24
CA ASP A 3 14.87 -29.68 -14.15
C ASP A 3 16.20 -29.07 -13.63
N HIS A 4 16.12 -28.12 -12.70
CA HIS A 4 17.26 -27.51 -12.01
C HIS A 4 17.42 -27.99 -10.57
N GLY A 5 16.77 -29.12 -10.21
CA GLY A 5 16.86 -29.72 -8.87
C GLY A 5 16.18 -28.94 -7.75
N ILE A 6 15.26 -28.04 -8.10
CA ILE A 6 14.52 -27.23 -7.12
C ILE A 6 13.10 -27.79 -7.01
N GLU A 7 12.81 -28.38 -5.86
CA GLU A 7 11.47 -28.79 -5.49
C GLU A 7 10.75 -27.63 -4.81
N ALA A 8 9.57 -27.26 -5.31
CA ALA A 8 8.74 -26.20 -4.77
C ALA A 8 7.29 -26.68 -4.63
N GLU A 9 6.81 -26.75 -3.41
CA GLU A 9 5.41 -27.07 -3.12
C GLU A 9 4.45 -25.96 -3.57
N SER A 10 4.93 -24.71 -3.57
CA SER A 10 4.16 -23.53 -3.94
C SER A 10 5.04 -22.48 -4.61
N LEU A 11 4.47 -21.76 -5.56
CA LEU A 11 5.07 -20.55 -6.17
C LEU A 11 4.41 -19.27 -5.65
N GLY A 12 3.95 -19.29 -4.40
CA GLY A 12 3.42 -18.13 -3.70
C GLY A 12 4.50 -17.06 -3.45
N LYS A 13 4.07 -15.83 -3.19
CA LYS A 13 4.99 -14.69 -3.01
C LYS A 13 6.05 -14.93 -1.92
N LYS A 14 5.66 -15.56 -0.81
CA LYS A 14 6.57 -15.85 0.31
C LYS A 14 7.57 -16.92 -0.05
N ASP A 15 7.11 -17.97 -0.71
CA ASP A 15 7.93 -19.14 -1.06
C ASP A 15 8.96 -18.78 -2.14
N VAL A 16 8.53 -18.04 -3.16
CA VAL A 16 9.42 -17.51 -4.20
C VAL A 16 10.47 -16.57 -3.62
N ALA A 17 10.10 -15.70 -2.67
CA ALA A 17 11.05 -14.80 -2.02
C ALA A 17 12.08 -15.56 -1.16
N ALA A 18 11.70 -16.67 -0.55
CA ALA A 18 12.61 -17.55 0.18
C ALA A 18 13.55 -18.32 -0.78
N MET A 19 13.01 -18.83 -1.90
CA MET A 19 13.79 -19.53 -2.92
C MET A 19 14.86 -18.64 -3.56
N ILE A 20 14.55 -17.38 -3.86
CA ILE A 20 15.52 -16.42 -4.44
C ILE A 20 16.76 -16.25 -3.55
N LYS A 21 16.60 -16.33 -2.22
CA LYS A 21 17.73 -16.18 -1.29
C LYS A 21 18.71 -17.36 -1.35
N ASN A 22 18.23 -18.51 -1.79
CA ASN A 22 18.97 -19.78 -1.80
C ASN A 22 19.30 -20.27 -3.22
N THR A 23 19.11 -19.41 -4.24
CA THR A 23 19.25 -19.80 -5.64
C THR A 23 19.99 -18.70 -6.39
N ASP A 24 20.89 -19.09 -7.29
CA ASP A 24 21.68 -18.18 -8.13
C ASP A 24 21.41 -18.40 -9.63
N GLY A 25 21.99 -17.55 -10.45
CA GLY A 25 21.97 -17.65 -11.92
C GLY A 25 20.60 -17.45 -12.54
N ASP A 26 20.30 -18.18 -13.60
CA ASP A 26 19.10 -18.02 -14.42
C ASP A 26 17.82 -18.32 -13.66
N VAL A 27 17.87 -19.27 -12.73
CA VAL A 27 16.72 -19.63 -11.91
C VAL A 27 16.35 -18.50 -10.96
N ALA A 28 17.34 -17.88 -10.29
CA ALA A 28 17.10 -16.71 -9.45
C ALA A 28 16.52 -15.54 -10.25
N THR A 29 17.03 -15.34 -11.46
CA THR A 29 16.54 -14.31 -12.39
C THR A 29 15.09 -14.59 -12.79
N ALA A 30 14.75 -15.81 -13.18
CA ALA A 30 13.39 -16.21 -13.53
C ALA A 30 12.41 -16.04 -12.36
N LEU A 31 12.82 -16.39 -11.13
CA LEU A 31 12.03 -16.20 -9.93
C LEU A 31 11.81 -14.71 -9.60
N LYS A 32 12.83 -13.87 -9.77
CA LYS A 32 12.72 -12.40 -9.61
C LYS A 32 11.73 -11.81 -10.62
N LEU A 33 11.87 -12.17 -11.91
CA LEU A 33 10.94 -11.75 -12.96
C LEU A 33 9.50 -12.18 -12.68
N ARG A 34 9.32 -13.40 -12.18
CA ARG A 34 8.00 -13.87 -11.77
C ARG A 34 7.40 -13.02 -10.65
N LEU A 35 8.19 -12.65 -9.63
CA LEU A 35 7.71 -11.76 -8.55
C LEU A 35 7.34 -10.37 -9.09
N GLN A 36 8.11 -9.84 -10.00
CA GLN A 36 7.83 -8.54 -10.64
C GLN A 36 6.54 -8.59 -11.45
N LEU A 37 6.35 -9.62 -12.28
CA LEU A 37 5.12 -9.83 -13.06
C LEU A 37 3.88 -10.06 -12.18
N ALA A 38 4.06 -10.64 -11.00
CA ALA A 38 2.97 -10.89 -10.04
C ALA A 38 2.55 -9.64 -9.25
N LYS A 39 3.27 -8.51 -9.38
CA LYS A 39 2.87 -7.24 -8.73
C LYS A 39 1.52 -6.77 -9.26
N SER A 40 0.47 -7.03 -8.50
CA SER A 40 -0.92 -6.68 -8.85
C SER A 40 -1.14 -5.17 -8.94
N SER A 41 -0.27 -4.37 -8.33
CA SER A 41 -0.35 -2.90 -8.34
C SER A 41 -0.24 -2.32 -9.75
N VAL A 42 0.65 -2.87 -10.61
CA VAL A 42 0.80 -2.39 -12.00
C VAL A 42 -0.46 -2.63 -12.83
N LYS A 43 -1.21 -3.71 -12.56
CA LYS A 43 -2.50 -3.99 -13.20
C LYS A 43 -3.55 -2.90 -12.94
N LYS A 44 -3.35 -2.06 -11.92
CA LYS A 44 -4.22 -0.93 -11.63
C LYS A 44 -4.23 0.11 -12.74
N TYR A 45 -3.14 0.28 -13.47
CA TYR A 45 -3.13 1.17 -14.65
C TYR A 45 -4.10 0.70 -15.73
N GLN A 46 -4.15 -0.60 -15.99
CA GLN A 46 -5.13 -1.19 -16.93
C GLN A 46 -6.57 -1.00 -16.41
N ALA A 47 -6.78 -1.20 -15.11
CA ALA A 47 -8.09 -0.94 -14.49
C ALA A 47 -8.49 0.54 -14.58
N MET A 48 -7.54 1.48 -14.42
CA MET A 48 -7.78 2.90 -14.62
C MET A 48 -8.16 3.20 -16.07
N GLN A 49 -7.40 2.70 -17.02
CA GLN A 49 -7.68 2.89 -18.44
C GLN A 49 -9.06 2.36 -18.83
N SER A 50 -9.45 1.20 -18.30
CA SER A 50 -10.76 0.61 -18.55
C SER A 50 -11.91 1.33 -17.82
N ALA A 51 -11.62 2.05 -16.74
CA ALA A 51 -12.61 2.77 -15.93
C ALA A 51 -12.83 4.22 -16.38
N VAL A 52 -11.95 4.76 -17.22
CA VAL A 52 -12.09 6.13 -17.73
C VAL A 52 -13.29 6.25 -18.65
N CYS A 53 -14.18 7.17 -18.31
CA CYS A 53 -15.35 7.52 -19.10
C CYS A 53 -15.03 8.58 -20.17
N LYS A 54 -16.00 8.88 -21.04
CA LYS A 54 -15.83 9.85 -22.15
C LYS A 54 -15.44 11.26 -21.68
N ASP A 55 -15.75 11.61 -20.44
CA ASP A 55 -15.41 12.90 -19.83
C ASP A 55 -13.99 12.92 -19.19
N GLY A 56 -13.20 11.87 -19.38
CA GLY A 56 -11.86 11.71 -18.80
C GLY A 56 -11.86 11.38 -17.31
N ARG A 57 -12.98 10.94 -16.74
CA ARG A 57 -13.14 10.65 -15.31
C ARG A 57 -13.51 9.19 -15.08
N ALA A 58 -13.20 8.70 -13.90
CA ALA A 58 -13.68 7.42 -13.40
C ALA A 58 -14.88 7.65 -12.46
N HIS A 59 -16.00 7.02 -12.77
CA HIS A 59 -17.24 7.08 -12.00
C HIS A 59 -17.55 5.72 -11.36
N GLY A 60 -18.43 5.70 -10.34
CA GLY A 60 -18.86 4.45 -9.71
C GLY A 60 -17.79 3.71 -8.92
N MET A 61 -16.79 4.45 -8.40
CA MET A 61 -15.63 3.89 -7.70
C MET A 61 -15.93 3.35 -6.32
N PHE A 62 -17.08 3.69 -5.74
CA PHE A 62 -17.48 3.32 -4.39
C PHE A 62 -18.91 2.80 -4.35
N GLN A 63 -19.12 1.82 -3.49
CA GLN A 63 -20.44 1.28 -3.18
C GLN A 63 -20.74 1.47 -1.71
N PHE A 64 -21.84 2.16 -1.42
CA PHE A 64 -22.37 2.27 -0.06
C PHE A 64 -22.77 0.88 0.43
N TYR A 65 -22.43 0.58 1.69
CA TYR A 65 -22.71 -0.71 2.33
C TYR A 65 -22.19 -1.92 1.52
N GLY A 66 -21.13 -1.74 0.73
CA GLY A 66 -20.63 -2.78 -0.18
C GLY A 66 -19.90 -3.93 0.52
N ALA A 67 -19.47 -3.74 1.76
CA ALA A 67 -18.90 -4.77 2.61
C ALA A 67 -19.97 -5.32 3.56
N ASN A 68 -20.71 -6.33 3.13
CA ASN A 68 -21.92 -6.85 3.78
C ASN A 68 -21.77 -7.19 5.27
N ARG A 69 -20.58 -7.68 5.68
CA ARG A 69 -20.34 -8.08 7.08
C ARG A 69 -20.12 -6.89 8.04
N SER A 70 -19.61 -5.79 7.55
CA SER A 70 -19.20 -4.65 8.38
C SER A 70 -19.99 -3.37 8.08
N GLY A 71 -20.83 -3.36 7.04
CA GLY A 71 -21.54 -2.18 6.58
C GLY A 71 -20.66 -1.06 6.03
N ARG A 72 -19.37 -1.33 5.81
CA ARG A 72 -18.41 -0.35 5.29
C ARG A 72 -18.63 -0.10 3.81
N TRP A 73 -18.21 1.07 3.35
CA TRP A 73 -18.04 1.35 1.93
C TRP A 73 -17.08 0.35 1.29
N ALA A 74 -17.40 -0.14 0.12
CA ALA A 74 -16.51 -0.98 -0.67
C ALA A 74 -16.01 -0.20 -1.90
N GLY A 75 -14.72 -0.34 -2.19
CA GLY A 75 -14.17 0.15 -3.45
C GLY A 75 -14.58 -0.75 -4.62
N ARG A 76 -14.80 -0.12 -5.76
CA ARG A 76 -15.10 -0.79 -7.03
C ARG A 76 -14.03 -0.40 -8.06
N LEU A 77 -13.98 -1.15 -9.16
CA LEU A 77 -13.07 -0.90 -10.28
C LEU A 77 -11.60 -0.80 -9.81
N ILE A 78 -11.08 0.40 -9.67
CA ILE A 78 -9.69 0.65 -9.29
C ILE A 78 -9.41 0.30 -7.83
N GLN A 79 -10.44 0.34 -6.95
CA GLN A 79 -10.31 0.10 -5.51
C GLN A 79 -9.29 1.04 -4.85
N LEU A 80 -9.59 2.33 -4.82
CA LEU A 80 -8.70 3.40 -4.37
C LEU A 80 -8.11 3.17 -2.97
N GLN A 81 -8.86 2.58 -2.05
CA GLN A 81 -8.42 2.28 -0.68
C GLN A 81 -7.28 1.24 -0.62
N ASN A 82 -7.10 0.44 -1.67
CA ASN A 82 -6.09 -0.62 -1.76
C ASN A 82 -4.88 -0.23 -2.61
N LEU A 83 -4.74 1.04 -2.97
CA LEU A 83 -3.57 1.52 -3.69
C LEU A 83 -2.38 1.65 -2.76
N PRO A 84 -1.17 1.30 -3.22
CA PRO A 84 0.04 1.44 -2.43
C PRO A 84 0.29 2.89 -2.00
N GLN A 85 0.98 3.05 -0.88
CA GLN A 85 1.45 4.35 -0.43
C GLN A 85 2.76 4.71 -1.14
N ASN A 86 3.01 6.01 -1.26
CA ASN A 86 4.24 6.54 -1.84
C ASN A 86 5.29 6.67 -0.73
N HIS A 87 6.50 6.18 -1.00
CA HIS A 87 7.65 6.29 -0.11
C HIS A 87 8.85 6.94 -0.80
N MET A 88 8.74 7.22 -2.11
CA MET A 88 9.78 7.87 -2.90
C MET A 88 9.83 9.37 -2.58
N ASN A 89 11.03 9.91 -2.46
CA ASN A 89 11.25 11.34 -2.26
C ASN A 89 11.19 12.13 -3.57
N ASP A 90 11.50 11.49 -4.69
CA ASP A 90 11.64 12.03 -6.05
C ASP A 90 10.49 11.64 -6.99
N LEU A 91 9.29 11.49 -6.43
CA LEU A 91 8.06 11.13 -7.17
C LEU A 91 7.79 12.00 -8.41
N ALA A 92 8.17 13.28 -8.38
CA ALA A 92 7.96 14.20 -9.47
C ALA A 92 8.85 13.83 -10.67
N ASP A 93 10.10 13.51 -10.43
CA ASP A 93 11.08 13.16 -11.44
C ASP A 93 10.75 11.81 -12.06
N ALA A 94 10.46 10.79 -11.23
CA ALA A 94 10.02 9.49 -11.70
C ALA A 94 8.75 9.59 -12.57
N ARG A 95 7.78 10.42 -12.17
CA ARG A 95 6.57 10.65 -12.95
C ARG A 95 6.85 11.31 -14.30
N GLU A 96 7.79 12.24 -14.34
CA GLU A 96 8.16 12.93 -15.58
C GLU A 96 8.84 11.97 -16.55
N LEU A 97 9.75 11.12 -16.09
CA LEU A 97 10.38 10.08 -16.91
C LEU A 97 9.35 9.11 -17.51
N VAL A 98 8.38 8.67 -16.68
CA VAL A 98 7.28 7.83 -17.16
C VAL A 98 6.40 8.56 -18.18
N ARG A 99 6.10 9.84 -17.96
CA ARG A 99 5.27 10.67 -18.84
C ARG A 99 5.92 10.91 -20.20
N THR A 100 7.23 11.10 -20.22
CA THR A 100 8.01 11.30 -21.46
C THR A 100 8.35 10.00 -22.16
N GLY A 101 8.19 8.85 -21.47
CA GLY A 101 8.55 7.54 -22.00
C GLY A 101 10.06 7.29 -22.04
N ASP A 102 10.82 8.00 -21.22
CA ASP A 102 12.27 7.83 -21.10
C ASP A 102 12.59 6.61 -20.22
N TYR A 103 12.47 5.43 -20.83
CA TYR A 103 12.66 4.16 -20.16
C TYR A 103 14.13 3.94 -19.76
N ASP A 104 15.07 4.38 -20.60
CA ASP A 104 16.50 4.18 -20.34
C ASP A 104 16.95 4.93 -19.09
N SER A 105 16.52 6.19 -18.93
CA SER A 105 16.76 6.95 -17.71
C SER A 105 16.04 6.37 -16.49
N LEU A 106 14.84 5.82 -16.69
CA LEU A 106 14.09 5.18 -15.61
C LEU A 106 14.81 3.92 -15.10
N GLU A 107 15.33 3.09 -16.03
CA GLU A 107 16.08 1.87 -15.70
C GLU A 107 17.44 2.17 -15.05
N LEU A 108 18.06 3.28 -15.44
CA LEU A 108 19.33 3.73 -14.86
C LEU A 108 19.18 4.25 -13.44
N LEU A 109 18.08 4.95 -13.14
CA LEU A 109 17.86 5.64 -11.85
C LEU A 109 17.11 4.78 -10.82
N TYR A 110 16.34 3.79 -11.25
CA TYR A 110 15.48 2.99 -10.38
C TYR A 110 15.71 1.49 -10.57
N ASP A 111 16.15 0.81 -9.54
CA ASP A 111 16.45 -0.63 -9.55
C ASP A 111 15.22 -1.52 -9.77
N ASP A 112 14.03 -1.09 -9.33
CA ASP A 112 12.77 -1.84 -9.42
C ASP A 112 11.68 -0.99 -10.10
N ILE A 113 11.67 -1.01 -11.43
CA ILE A 113 10.69 -0.26 -12.24
C ILE A 113 9.24 -0.62 -11.87
N PRO A 114 8.84 -1.90 -11.71
CA PRO A 114 7.51 -2.25 -11.23
C PRO A 114 7.16 -1.64 -9.87
N ASP A 115 8.11 -1.47 -8.96
CA ASP A 115 7.87 -0.79 -7.69
C ASP A 115 7.70 0.71 -7.87
N THR A 116 8.56 1.33 -8.67
CA THR A 116 8.45 2.74 -9.05
C THR A 116 7.08 3.04 -9.65
N LEU A 117 6.65 2.26 -10.64
CA LEU A 117 5.32 2.38 -11.24
C LEU A 117 4.21 2.19 -10.20
N SER A 118 4.38 1.25 -9.27
CA SER A 118 3.42 1.03 -8.19
C SER A 118 3.27 2.26 -7.29
N GLN A 119 4.35 2.93 -6.96
CA GLN A 119 4.35 4.14 -6.14
C GLN A 119 3.76 5.35 -6.88
N LEU A 120 3.87 5.39 -8.20
CA LEU A 120 3.31 6.45 -9.04
C LEU A 120 1.79 6.37 -9.24
N ILE A 121 1.14 5.24 -8.92
CA ILE A 121 -0.29 5.02 -9.19
C ILE A 121 -1.16 6.16 -8.65
N ARG A 122 -0.92 6.62 -7.42
CA ARG A 122 -1.72 7.70 -6.80
C ARG A 122 -1.59 9.04 -7.52
N THR A 123 -0.48 9.28 -8.19
CA THR A 123 -0.25 10.52 -8.93
C THR A 123 -1.11 10.65 -10.20
N ALA A 124 -1.73 9.55 -10.65
CA ALA A 124 -2.68 9.57 -11.76
C ALA A 124 -4.02 10.24 -11.40
N PHE A 125 -4.33 10.39 -10.10
CA PHE A 125 -5.56 11.05 -9.67
C PHE A 125 -5.32 12.53 -9.50
N ILE A 126 -5.96 13.31 -10.34
CA ILE A 126 -5.90 14.77 -10.33
C ILE A 126 -7.27 15.37 -10.09
N ALA A 127 -7.31 16.47 -9.35
CA ALA A 127 -8.53 17.24 -9.22
C ALA A 127 -8.84 17.98 -10.55
N ARG A 128 -10.11 18.22 -10.83
CA ARG A 128 -10.47 19.05 -11.98
C ARG A 128 -9.96 20.49 -11.78
N PRO A 129 -9.77 21.28 -12.87
CA PRO A 129 -9.36 22.67 -12.75
C PRO A 129 -10.25 23.46 -11.77
N GLY A 130 -9.64 24.24 -10.90
CA GLY A 130 -10.33 25.02 -9.86
C GLY A 130 -10.73 24.22 -8.60
N TYR A 131 -10.40 22.95 -8.51
CA TYR A 131 -10.68 22.08 -7.36
C TYR A 131 -9.40 21.45 -6.80
N LYS A 132 -9.46 21.02 -5.55
CA LYS A 132 -8.39 20.24 -4.90
C LYS A 132 -8.99 19.05 -4.16
N PHE A 133 -8.20 18.01 -3.98
CA PHE A 133 -8.53 16.96 -3.05
C PHE A 133 -8.28 17.43 -1.61
N VAL A 134 -9.23 17.16 -0.75
CA VAL A 134 -9.06 17.25 0.71
C VAL A 134 -9.10 15.82 1.22
N VAL A 135 -7.95 15.35 1.70
CA VAL A 135 -7.78 13.96 2.18
C VAL A 135 -7.57 14.01 3.68
N SER A 136 -8.43 13.33 4.42
CA SER A 136 -8.38 13.25 5.87
C SER A 136 -8.86 11.87 6.32
N ASP A 137 -8.23 11.35 7.36
CA ASP A 137 -8.58 10.08 7.99
C ASP A 137 -8.64 10.24 9.51
N TYR A 138 -9.53 9.48 10.13
CA TYR A 138 -9.63 9.42 11.59
C TYR A 138 -8.66 8.36 12.12
N SER A 139 -7.57 8.81 12.72
CA SER A 139 -6.61 7.91 13.34
C SER A 139 -7.30 7.07 14.44
N ALA A 140 -7.20 5.73 14.30
CA ALA A 140 -7.71 4.74 15.25
C ALA A 140 -9.20 4.96 15.66
N ILE A 141 -10.08 5.29 14.69
CA ILE A 141 -11.49 5.64 15.00
C ILE A 141 -12.22 4.53 15.76
N GLU A 142 -12.00 3.28 15.41
CA GLU A 142 -12.66 2.14 16.11
C GLU A 142 -12.23 2.07 17.57
N ALA A 143 -10.95 2.25 17.88
CA ALA A 143 -10.44 2.27 19.24
C ALA A 143 -11.00 3.46 20.04
N ARG A 144 -11.18 4.61 19.39
CA ARG A 144 -11.80 5.80 20.03
C ARG A 144 -13.26 5.55 20.39
N VAL A 145 -14.04 5.03 19.44
CA VAL A 145 -15.46 4.71 19.67
C VAL A 145 -15.61 3.63 20.71
N LEU A 146 -14.79 2.57 20.67
CA LEU A 146 -14.83 1.51 21.66
C LEU A 146 -14.48 2.02 23.06
N ALA A 147 -13.44 2.84 23.20
CA ALA A 147 -13.07 3.45 24.48
C ALA A 147 -14.20 4.33 25.07
N TYR A 148 -14.86 5.10 24.19
CA TYR A 148 -16.01 5.92 24.59
C TYR A 148 -17.19 5.06 25.08
N LEU A 149 -17.57 4.03 24.32
CA LEU A 149 -18.69 3.14 24.67
C LEU A 149 -18.40 2.30 25.92
N ALA A 150 -17.14 1.90 26.12
CA ALA A 150 -16.71 1.15 27.31
C ALA A 150 -16.49 2.04 28.56
N GLY A 151 -16.57 3.37 28.42
CA GLY A 151 -16.26 4.30 29.50
C GLY A 151 -14.79 4.32 29.93
N GLU A 152 -13.87 3.93 29.04
CA GLU A 152 -12.43 3.89 29.32
C GLU A 152 -11.80 5.29 29.24
N THR A 153 -11.78 5.96 30.36
CA THR A 153 -11.29 7.35 30.46
C THR A 153 -9.79 7.49 30.14
N TRP A 154 -8.97 6.49 30.48
CA TRP A 154 -7.54 6.55 30.26
C TRP A 154 -7.19 6.56 28.77
N ARG A 155 -7.88 5.75 27.94
CA ARG A 155 -7.70 5.75 26.48
C ARG A 155 -8.16 7.06 25.87
N SER A 156 -9.29 7.57 26.31
CA SER A 156 -9.80 8.87 25.88
C SER A 156 -8.79 9.99 26.19
N LYS A 157 -8.13 9.94 27.33
CA LYS A 157 -7.07 10.87 27.71
C LYS A 157 -5.83 10.75 26.82
N VAL A 158 -5.38 9.52 26.53
CA VAL A 158 -4.26 9.25 25.60
C VAL A 158 -4.53 9.87 24.22
N PHE A 159 -5.74 9.72 23.72
CA PHE A 159 -6.15 10.33 22.44
C PHE A 159 -6.19 11.86 22.50
N ALA A 160 -6.68 12.43 23.59
CA ALA A 160 -6.73 13.88 23.79
C ALA A 160 -5.33 14.51 23.86
N GLU A 161 -4.37 13.78 24.44
CA GLU A 161 -2.97 14.15 24.52
C GLU A 161 -2.17 13.92 23.21
N GLY A 162 -2.81 13.37 22.17
CA GLY A 162 -2.15 13.08 20.90
C GLY A 162 -1.11 11.97 20.94
N LYS A 163 -1.14 11.14 21.99
CA LYS A 163 -0.22 10.01 22.16
C LYS A 163 -0.64 8.80 21.32
N ASP A 164 0.33 7.94 21.01
CA ASP A 164 0.07 6.69 20.30
C ASP A 164 -0.63 5.69 21.21
N ILE A 165 -1.84 5.27 20.83
CA ILE A 165 -2.66 4.36 21.63
C ILE A 165 -2.07 2.95 21.73
N TYR A 166 -1.33 2.49 20.69
CA TYR A 166 -0.70 1.18 20.69
C TYR A 166 0.46 1.14 21.67
N CYS A 167 1.32 2.17 21.67
CA CYS A 167 2.40 2.31 22.64
C CYS A 167 1.86 2.43 24.08
N ALA A 168 0.81 3.24 24.29
CA ALA A 168 0.19 3.38 25.59
C ALA A 168 -0.43 2.06 26.08
N SER A 169 -1.11 1.32 25.20
CA SER A 169 -1.69 0.02 25.54
C SER A 169 -0.61 -1.02 25.87
N ALA A 170 0.46 -1.08 25.07
CA ALA A 170 1.59 -1.97 25.31
C ALA A 170 2.29 -1.62 26.62
N SER A 171 2.50 -0.33 26.91
CA SER A 171 3.09 0.12 28.17
C SER A 171 2.27 -0.35 29.38
N GLN A 172 0.96 -0.29 29.27
CA GLN A 172 0.06 -0.75 30.34
C GLN A 172 0.06 -2.29 30.48
N MET A 173 0.08 -3.02 29.35
CA MET A 173 0.10 -4.49 29.36
C MET A 173 1.39 -5.07 29.94
N PHE A 174 2.52 -4.47 29.58
CA PHE A 174 3.84 -4.99 29.97
C PHE A 174 4.43 -4.32 31.22
N GLY A 175 3.82 -3.26 31.72
CA GLY A 175 4.30 -2.52 32.89
C GLY A 175 5.61 -1.75 32.66
N VAL A 176 5.97 -1.51 31.41
CA VAL A 176 7.19 -0.78 31.01
C VAL A 176 6.85 0.30 29.97
N PRO A 177 7.55 1.44 29.95
CA PRO A 177 7.38 2.44 28.91
C PRO A 177 7.70 1.85 27.53
N VAL A 178 6.75 1.95 26.60
CA VAL A 178 6.92 1.53 25.19
C VAL A 178 6.77 2.75 24.31
N GLU A 179 7.74 2.97 23.43
CA GLU A 179 7.76 4.05 22.46
C GLU A 179 7.94 3.50 21.05
N LYS A 180 7.36 4.16 20.05
CA LYS A 180 7.33 3.69 18.67
C LYS A 180 8.73 3.48 18.05
N HIS A 181 9.72 4.24 18.50
CA HIS A 181 11.12 4.19 18.05
C HIS A 181 12.11 4.21 19.24
N GLY A 182 11.66 3.78 20.42
CA GLY A 182 12.47 3.73 21.63
C GLY A 182 13.12 2.36 21.86
N ILE A 183 13.76 2.20 23.02
CA ILE A 183 14.48 0.99 23.43
C ILE A 183 13.57 -0.25 23.43
N ASN A 184 12.29 -0.09 23.72
CA ASN A 184 11.27 -1.15 23.78
C ASN A 184 10.34 -1.14 22.55
N SER A 185 10.78 -0.59 21.40
CA SER A 185 10.01 -0.64 20.16
C SER A 185 10.15 -2.02 19.51
N HIS A 186 9.03 -2.59 19.08
CA HIS A 186 8.94 -3.85 18.35
C HIS A 186 8.28 -3.65 16.99
#